data_eb1b5c729401ed98ef956a0af9d5c3b8
#
_entry.id   eb1b5c729401ed98ef956a0af9d5c3b8
#
_cell.length_a   1.000
_cell.length_b   1.000
_cell.length_c   1.000
_cell.angle_alpha   90.00
_cell.angle_beta   90.00
_cell.angle_gamma   90.00
#
_symmetry.space_group_name_H-M   'P 1'
#
loop_
_entity.id
_entity.type
_entity.pdbx_description
1 polymer ?
#
loop_
_entity_poly.entity_id
_entity_poly.type
_entity_poly.pdbx_seq_one_letter_code
_entity_poly.pdbx_strand_id
1 'polypeptide(L)'
;EKNTVTANRTLEKDGYIALQVETKKTAKKTVRKEFRIDRAITESDRSVATKELAKELEKFPVASDLSVTQFVVGDKVNVSGVTKSKGFQGVVKRHGFGGQMTSHGRKHDIRKPGSIGATFPEHVVKGRRMAGRMGGENMTALNLSVVYVNEAEGLIGVRGAVPGVNGRVVKVMGVN
;
A
#
# COMPACT_ATOMS: atom_id res chain seq x y z
N GLU A 1 -8.95 18.75 -2.64
CA GLU A 1 -10.02 17.74 -2.84
C GLU A 1 -10.55 17.30 -1.49
N LYS A 2 -11.89 17.23 -1.34
CA LYS A 2 -12.51 16.82 -0.08
C LYS A 2 -12.45 15.29 0.05
N ASN A 3 -12.09 14.81 1.24
CA ASN A 3 -12.14 13.41 1.62
C ASN A 3 -13.30 13.25 2.61
N THR A 4 -14.38 12.61 2.18
CA THR A 4 -15.60 12.51 2.97
C THR A 4 -15.78 11.09 3.51
N VAL A 5 -16.14 10.97 4.77
CA VAL A 5 -16.47 9.68 5.41
C VAL A 5 -17.82 9.19 4.88
N THR A 6 -17.84 8.03 4.23
CA THR A 6 -19.08 7.47 3.65
C THR A 6 -19.74 6.41 4.53
N ALA A 7 -18.95 5.64 5.28
CA ALA A 7 -19.48 4.61 6.17
C ALA A 7 -18.47 4.23 7.25
N ASN A 8 -18.98 3.87 8.41
CA ASN A 8 -18.22 3.25 9.48
C ASN A 8 -18.56 1.75 9.50
N ARG A 9 -17.54 0.90 9.35
CA ARG A 9 -17.66 -0.55 9.43
C ARG A 9 -17.58 -0.98 10.89
N THR A 10 -18.54 -1.79 11.33
CA THR A 10 -18.61 -2.27 12.71
C THR A 10 -18.43 -3.77 12.77
N LEU A 11 -17.93 -4.26 13.92
CA LEU A 11 -17.68 -5.68 14.11
C LEU A 11 -18.97 -6.52 13.97
N GLU A 12 -20.10 -6.00 14.43
CA GLU A 12 -21.38 -6.71 14.44
C GLU A 12 -21.93 -6.96 13.01
N LYS A 13 -21.77 -5.97 12.11
CA LYS A 13 -22.32 -6.05 10.75
C LYS A 13 -21.32 -6.59 9.75
N ASP A 14 -20.07 -6.16 9.85
CA ASP A 14 -19.04 -6.38 8.82
C ASP A 14 -17.95 -7.36 9.26
N GLY A 15 -17.89 -7.72 10.54
CA GLY A 15 -16.87 -8.60 11.12
C GLY A 15 -15.49 -7.96 11.31
N TYR A 16 -15.36 -6.64 11.06
CA TYR A 16 -14.14 -5.84 11.27
C TYR A 16 -14.48 -4.37 11.48
N ILE A 17 -13.52 -3.62 12.03
CA ILE A 17 -13.68 -2.19 12.29
C ILE A 17 -12.87 -1.38 11.29
N ALA A 18 -13.54 -0.51 10.53
CA ALA A 18 -12.90 0.34 9.53
C ALA A 18 -13.69 1.61 9.26
N LEU A 19 -12.95 2.65 8.85
CA LEU A 19 -13.49 3.90 8.32
C LEU A 19 -13.46 3.85 6.79
N GLN A 20 -14.59 4.03 6.12
CA GLN A 20 -14.65 4.14 4.67
C GLN A 20 -14.65 5.60 4.26
N VAL A 21 -13.69 5.98 3.42
CA VAL A 21 -13.49 7.35 2.95
C VAL A 21 -13.61 7.39 1.43
N GLU A 22 -14.36 8.35 0.93
CA GLU A 22 -14.48 8.66 -0.48
C GLU A 22 -13.68 9.90 -0.84
N THR A 23 -12.93 9.84 -1.93
CA THR A 23 -12.22 10.99 -2.50
C THR A 23 -12.51 11.12 -3.99
N LYS A 24 -12.59 12.33 -4.50
CA LYS A 24 -12.71 12.57 -5.94
C LYS A 24 -11.37 12.34 -6.60
N LYS A 25 -11.34 11.50 -7.63
CA LYS A 25 -10.16 11.29 -8.46
C LYS A 25 -10.19 12.14 -9.73
N THR A 26 -11.36 12.35 -10.27
CA THR A 26 -11.64 13.22 -11.42
C THR A 26 -13.06 13.77 -11.27
N ALA A 27 -13.44 14.79 -12.06
CA ALA A 27 -14.78 15.38 -12.01
C ALA A 27 -15.94 14.35 -12.06
N LYS A 28 -15.72 13.20 -12.74
CA LYS A 28 -16.73 12.14 -12.94
C LYS A 28 -16.48 10.87 -12.14
N LYS A 29 -15.34 10.73 -11.44
CA LYS A 29 -14.97 9.47 -10.79
C LYS A 29 -14.53 9.68 -9.36
N THR A 30 -15.20 9.02 -8.44
CA THR A 30 -14.82 8.92 -7.03
C THR A 30 -14.13 7.58 -6.75
N VAL A 31 -13.31 7.54 -5.71
CA VAL A 31 -12.62 6.34 -5.24
C VAL A 31 -12.89 6.20 -3.75
N ARG A 32 -13.38 5.04 -3.34
CA ARG A 32 -13.57 4.68 -1.94
C ARG A 32 -12.42 3.83 -1.45
N LYS A 33 -11.95 4.12 -0.26
CA LYS A 33 -10.90 3.36 0.43
C LYS A 33 -11.28 3.14 1.89
N GLU A 34 -10.92 1.98 2.41
CA GLU A 34 -11.15 1.64 3.82
C GLU A 34 -9.85 1.73 4.61
N PHE A 35 -9.95 2.28 5.80
CA PHE A 35 -8.89 2.37 6.78
C PHE A 35 -9.26 1.44 7.93
N ARG A 36 -8.65 0.25 7.97
CA ARG A 36 -8.85 -0.71 9.05
C ARG A 36 -8.09 -0.27 10.30
N ILE A 37 -8.79 -0.23 11.41
CA ILE A 37 -8.26 0.19 12.71
C ILE A 37 -7.90 -1.05 13.55
N ASP A 38 -8.60 -2.18 13.35
CA ASP A 38 -8.49 -3.42 14.13
C ASP A 38 -7.25 -4.30 13.80
N ARG A 39 -6.32 -3.84 12.98
CA ARG A 39 -5.16 -4.65 12.55
C ARG A 39 -4.17 -5.03 13.65
N ALA A 40 -4.16 -4.29 14.74
CA ALA A 40 -3.22 -4.48 15.85
C ALA A 40 -3.77 -5.37 16.98
N ILE A 41 -5.01 -5.88 16.87
CA ILE A 41 -5.67 -6.58 17.95
C ILE A 41 -5.52 -8.09 17.78
N THR A 42 -4.92 -8.73 18.78
CA THR A 42 -4.89 -10.19 18.90
C THR A 42 -6.28 -10.72 19.31
N GLU A 43 -6.57 -12.00 19.03
CA GLU A 43 -7.90 -12.58 19.32
C GLU A 43 -8.28 -12.54 20.81
N SER A 44 -7.29 -12.54 21.71
CA SER A 44 -7.47 -12.44 23.15
C SER A 44 -7.97 -11.07 23.62
N ASP A 45 -7.61 -10.00 22.93
CA ASP A 45 -7.92 -8.61 23.35
C ASP A 45 -9.16 -8.02 22.66
N ARG A 46 -9.82 -8.82 21.82
CA ARG A 46 -10.93 -8.37 20.97
C ARG A 46 -12.06 -7.67 21.72
N SER A 47 -12.44 -8.15 22.91
CA SER A 47 -13.64 -7.66 23.59
C SER A 47 -13.47 -6.28 24.25
N VAL A 48 -12.29 -5.95 24.75
CA VAL A 48 -11.99 -4.66 25.39
C VAL A 48 -11.62 -3.62 24.35
N ALA A 49 -10.70 -3.98 23.46
CA ALA A 49 -10.25 -3.11 22.39
C ALA A 49 -11.38 -2.74 21.40
N THR A 50 -12.39 -3.60 21.21
CA THR A 50 -13.54 -3.30 20.35
C THR A 50 -14.35 -2.10 20.83
N LYS A 51 -14.52 -1.94 22.17
CA LYS A 51 -15.25 -0.82 22.75
C LYS A 51 -14.49 0.50 22.63
N GLU A 52 -13.16 0.46 22.77
CA GLU A 52 -12.31 1.66 22.62
C GLU A 52 -12.23 2.10 21.15
N LEU A 53 -12.09 1.15 20.23
CA LEU A 53 -12.07 1.44 18.80
C LEU A 53 -13.41 1.91 18.25
N ALA A 54 -14.53 1.42 18.80
CA ALA A 54 -15.86 1.95 18.45
C ALA A 54 -15.98 3.42 18.84
N LYS A 55 -15.46 3.82 20.01
CA LYS A 55 -15.40 5.23 20.43
C LYS A 55 -14.48 6.08 19.53
N GLU A 56 -13.43 5.49 18.98
CA GLU A 56 -12.58 6.19 17.99
C GLU A 56 -13.31 6.45 16.66
N LEU A 57 -14.17 5.52 16.22
CA LEU A 57 -15.02 5.74 15.05
C LEU A 57 -16.05 6.86 15.26
N GLU A 58 -16.55 7.07 16.49
CA GLU A 58 -17.48 8.14 16.81
C GLU A 58 -16.89 9.54 16.58
N LYS A 59 -15.55 9.67 16.63
CA LYS A 59 -14.85 10.92 16.29
C LYS A 59 -14.99 11.29 14.80
N PHE A 60 -15.34 10.33 13.95
CA PHE A 60 -15.47 10.50 12.52
C PHE A 60 -16.89 10.15 12.07
N PRO A 61 -17.88 11.04 12.29
CA PRO A 61 -19.25 10.78 11.89
C PRO A 61 -19.38 10.64 10.37
N VAL A 62 -20.35 9.85 9.93
CA VAL A 62 -20.68 9.71 8.50
C VAL A 62 -21.02 11.08 7.92
N ALA A 63 -20.58 11.37 6.71
CA ALA A 63 -20.65 12.63 6.00
C ALA A 63 -19.70 13.74 6.52
N SER A 64 -18.81 13.46 7.49
CA SER A 64 -17.77 14.41 7.87
C SER A 64 -16.65 14.48 6.83
N ASP A 65 -16.08 15.65 6.66
CA ASP A 65 -14.91 15.86 5.81
C ASP A 65 -13.61 15.68 6.64
N LEU A 66 -12.67 14.93 6.10
CA LEU A 66 -11.34 14.76 6.69
C LEU A 66 -10.40 15.83 6.15
N SER A 67 -9.91 16.68 7.02
CA SER A 67 -8.94 17.73 6.71
C SER A 67 -7.49 17.26 6.86
N VAL A 68 -6.59 17.95 6.19
CA VAL A 68 -5.13 17.76 6.29
C VAL A 68 -4.60 18.22 7.65
N THR A 69 -5.34 19.05 8.37
CA THR A 69 -5.02 19.59 9.71
C THR A 69 -4.86 18.51 10.79
N GLN A 70 -5.30 17.27 10.52
CA GLN A 70 -5.10 16.12 11.41
C GLN A 70 -3.61 15.72 11.52
N PHE A 71 -2.77 16.14 10.59
CA PHE A 71 -1.34 15.84 10.58
C PHE A 71 -0.53 17.07 11.00
N VAL A 72 0.44 16.86 11.86
CA VAL A 72 1.36 17.88 12.32
C VAL A 72 2.75 17.63 11.72
N VAL A 73 3.51 18.71 11.50
CA VAL A 73 4.91 18.59 11.05
C VAL A 73 5.72 17.82 12.09
N GLY A 74 6.43 16.79 11.64
CA GLY A 74 7.17 15.88 12.50
C GLY A 74 6.50 14.51 12.71
N ASP A 75 5.20 14.38 12.46
CA ASP A 75 4.47 13.13 12.59
C ASP A 75 5.07 12.03 11.69
N LYS A 76 4.96 10.79 12.16
CA LYS A 76 5.26 9.59 11.37
C LYS A 76 3.98 9.09 10.70
N VAL A 77 4.08 8.85 9.39
CA VAL A 77 2.96 8.35 8.59
C VAL A 77 3.34 7.13 7.76
N ASN A 78 2.38 6.25 7.57
CA ASN A 78 2.47 5.14 6.63
C ASN A 78 1.69 5.48 5.37
N VAL A 79 2.35 5.39 4.21
CA VAL A 79 1.74 5.73 2.92
C VAL A 79 1.58 4.47 2.08
N SER A 80 0.34 4.07 1.83
CA SER A 80 0.00 2.90 1.02
C SER A 80 -0.50 3.31 -0.36
N GLY A 81 0.04 2.68 -1.39
CA GLY A 81 -0.34 2.94 -2.77
C GLY A 81 -0.03 1.76 -3.69
N VAL A 82 -0.43 1.87 -4.95
CA VAL A 82 -0.16 0.87 -5.97
C VAL A 82 1.10 1.27 -6.73
N THR A 83 2.11 0.40 -6.73
CA THR A 83 3.40 0.65 -7.40
C THR A 83 3.27 0.83 -8.91
N LYS A 84 4.29 1.41 -9.54
CA LYS A 84 4.34 1.57 -11.01
C LYS A 84 4.31 0.19 -11.69
N SER A 85 3.33 -0.05 -12.56
CA SER A 85 3.26 -1.28 -13.35
C SER A 85 4.33 -1.28 -14.45
N LYS A 86 5.12 -2.35 -14.53
CA LYS A 86 6.19 -2.53 -15.54
C LYS A 86 5.87 -3.65 -16.54
N GLY A 87 4.66 -4.23 -16.47
CA GLY A 87 4.24 -5.34 -17.32
C GLY A 87 4.98 -6.65 -16.98
N PHE A 88 5.04 -7.56 -17.94
CA PHE A 88 5.79 -8.82 -17.81
C PHE A 88 7.28 -8.55 -17.97
N GLN A 89 8.09 -8.94 -16.99
CA GLN A 89 9.53 -8.72 -16.99
C GLN A 89 10.29 -10.02 -16.81
N GLY A 90 11.46 -10.13 -17.47
CA GLY A 90 12.42 -11.21 -17.28
C GLY A 90 13.11 -11.14 -15.92
N VAL A 91 13.78 -12.23 -15.55
CA VAL A 91 14.41 -12.42 -14.23
C VAL A 91 15.51 -11.41 -13.92
N VAL A 92 16.21 -10.91 -14.92
CA VAL A 92 17.26 -9.90 -14.74
C VAL A 92 16.66 -8.60 -14.19
N LYS A 93 15.59 -8.09 -14.78
CA LYS A 93 14.93 -6.86 -14.33
C LYS A 93 14.07 -7.07 -13.10
N ARG A 94 13.34 -8.21 -13.04
CA ARG A 94 12.40 -8.48 -11.95
C ARG A 94 13.08 -8.82 -10.63
N HIS A 95 14.19 -9.59 -10.69
CA HIS A 95 14.86 -10.15 -9.51
C HIS A 95 16.34 -9.78 -9.38
N GLY A 96 16.89 -9.01 -10.33
CA GLY A 96 18.29 -8.61 -10.29
C GLY A 96 19.28 -9.75 -10.60
N PHE A 97 18.88 -10.75 -11.38
CA PHE A 97 19.79 -11.83 -11.79
C PHE A 97 20.92 -11.27 -12.67
N GLY A 98 22.14 -11.75 -12.48
CA GLY A 98 23.31 -11.32 -13.25
C GLY A 98 23.26 -11.66 -14.73
N GLY A 99 22.50 -12.71 -15.08
CA GLY A 99 22.49 -13.25 -16.45
C GLY A 99 23.74 -14.08 -16.76
N GLN A 100 24.01 -14.25 -18.05
CA GLN A 100 25.15 -15.01 -18.56
C GLN A 100 26.12 -14.06 -19.28
N MET A 101 27.34 -14.53 -19.58
CA MET A 101 28.34 -13.79 -20.36
C MET A 101 27.78 -13.38 -21.74
N THR A 102 28.15 -12.19 -22.19
CA THR A 102 27.72 -11.65 -23.50
C THR A 102 28.52 -12.17 -24.68
N SER A 103 29.64 -12.89 -24.44
CA SER A 103 30.56 -13.46 -25.41
C SER A 103 30.73 -14.97 -25.19
N HIS A 104 31.73 -15.57 -25.84
CA HIS A 104 32.06 -17.00 -25.77
C HIS A 104 30.90 -17.93 -26.18
N GLY A 105 30.26 -17.65 -27.32
CA GLY A 105 29.21 -18.48 -27.91
C GLY A 105 27.80 -18.34 -27.28
N ARG A 106 27.62 -17.44 -26.32
CA ARG A 106 26.36 -17.20 -25.64
C ARG A 106 25.49 -16.20 -26.40
N LYS A 107 24.71 -16.65 -27.40
CA LYS A 107 23.84 -15.75 -28.19
C LYS A 107 22.43 -15.55 -27.62
N HIS A 108 21.80 -16.63 -27.10
CA HIS A 108 20.39 -16.63 -26.72
C HIS A 108 20.15 -16.79 -25.21
N ASP A 109 21.18 -16.91 -24.39
CA ASP A 109 21.08 -17.23 -22.96
C ASP A 109 21.43 -16.07 -22.03
N ILE A 110 21.83 -14.91 -22.57
CA ILE A 110 22.38 -13.78 -21.83
C ILE A 110 21.46 -13.32 -20.70
N ARG A 111 20.15 -13.30 -20.93
CA ARG A 111 19.16 -12.81 -19.95
C ARG A 111 18.24 -13.92 -19.39
N LYS A 112 18.64 -15.19 -19.55
CA LYS A 112 17.88 -16.33 -19.03
C LYS A 112 18.16 -16.55 -17.52
N PRO A 113 17.25 -17.21 -16.80
CA PRO A 113 17.40 -17.47 -15.36
C PRO A 113 18.53 -18.47 -15.02
N GLY A 114 18.97 -19.30 -15.97
CA GLY A 114 19.83 -20.44 -15.71
C GLY A 114 19.05 -21.62 -15.16
N SER A 115 19.71 -22.49 -14.37
CA SER A 115 19.06 -23.65 -13.75
C SER A 115 17.96 -23.23 -12.78
N ILE A 116 16.82 -23.89 -12.86
CA ILE A 116 15.66 -23.64 -12.00
C ILE A 116 15.48 -24.67 -10.89
N GLY A 117 16.30 -25.73 -10.86
CA GLY A 117 16.24 -26.79 -9.86
C GLY A 117 17.47 -27.71 -9.91
N ALA A 118 17.46 -28.73 -9.06
CA ALA A 118 18.41 -29.78 -8.98
C ALA A 118 17.72 -31.14 -9.24
N THR A 119 18.48 -32.25 -9.28
CA THR A 119 17.96 -33.61 -9.50
C THR A 119 16.91 -34.01 -8.48
N PHE A 120 17.10 -33.70 -7.23
CA PHE A 120 16.09 -33.79 -6.16
C PHE A 120 15.71 -32.37 -5.69
N PRO A 121 14.42 -32.12 -5.45
CA PRO A 121 13.26 -33.03 -5.32
C PRO A 121 12.50 -33.33 -6.63
N GLU A 122 13.11 -33.35 -7.82
CA GLU A 122 12.52 -33.68 -9.14
C GLU A 122 11.37 -32.76 -9.59
N HIS A 123 11.20 -31.64 -8.90
CA HIS A 123 10.24 -30.58 -9.25
C HIS A 123 10.80 -29.20 -8.93
N VAL A 124 10.23 -28.17 -9.55
CA VAL A 124 10.60 -26.79 -9.24
C VAL A 124 9.97 -26.38 -7.91
N VAL A 125 10.80 -25.95 -6.96
CA VAL A 125 10.36 -25.54 -5.62
C VAL A 125 9.42 -24.34 -5.75
N LYS A 126 8.29 -24.33 -5.00
CA LYS A 126 7.36 -23.22 -4.94
C LYS A 126 8.07 -21.93 -4.50
N GLY A 127 7.70 -20.80 -5.10
CA GLY A 127 8.35 -19.52 -4.80
C GLY A 127 9.66 -19.27 -5.56
N ARG A 128 10.08 -20.17 -6.47
CA ARG A 128 11.26 -19.96 -7.32
C ARG A 128 11.13 -18.65 -8.11
N ARG A 129 12.18 -17.84 -8.11
CA ARG A 129 12.22 -16.55 -8.80
C ARG A 129 12.25 -16.75 -10.32
N MET A 130 11.16 -16.42 -10.99
CA MET A 130 10.97 -16.56 -12.43
C MET A 130 10.47 -15.24 -13.05
N ALA A 131 10.48 -15.20 -14.38
CA ALA A 131 9.84 -14.10 -15.14
C ALA A 131 8.35 -14.00 -14.78
N GLY A 132 7.80 -12.81 -14.88
CA GLY A 132 6.38 -12.56 -14.61
C GLY A 132 6.07 -11.08 -14.48
N ARG A 133 4.84 -10.76 -14.07
CA ARG A 133 4.40 -9.39 -13.85
C ARG A 133 5.24 -8.72 -12.75
N MET A 134 5.66 -7.49 -13.01
CA MET A 134 6.40 -6.66 -12.07
C MET A 134 5.63 -5.35 -11.81
N GLY A 135 5.43 -5.02 -10.57
CA GLY A 135 4.70 -3.83 -10.16
C GLY A 135 3.18 -3.95 -10.35
N GLY A 136 2.46 -2.86 -10.07
CA GLY A 136 1.00 -2.87 -10.01
C GLY A 136 0.46 -3.55 -8.76
N GLU A 137 1.29 -3.68 -7.73
CA GLU A 137 0.99 -4.29 -6.44
C GLU A 137 0.83 -3.22 -5.37
N ASN A 138 0.02 -3.52 -4.35
CA ASN A 138 -0.10 -2.65 -3.18
C ASN A 138 1.21 -2.69 -2.39
N MET A 139 1.74 -1.51 -2.08
CA MET A 139 2.93 -1.33 -1.26
C MET A 139 2.68 -0.25 -0.22
N THR A 140 3.21 -0.43 0.97
CA THR A 140 3.18 0.57 2.04
C THR A 140 4.59 1.01 2.37
N ALA A 141 4.86 2.31 2.21
CA ALA A 141 6.06 2.93 2.74
C ALA A 141 5.81 3.29 4.21
N LEU A 142 6.63 2.75 5.10
CA LEU A 142 6.46 2.89 6.55
C LEU A 142 7.27 4.06 7.10
N ASN A 143 6.74 4.68 8.17
CA ASN A 143 7.44 5.65 9.00
C ASN A 143 8.01 6.87 8.24
N LEU A 144 7.32 7.35 7.22
CA LEU A 144 7.69 8.59 6.54
C LEU A 144 7.36 9.77 7.46
N SER A 145 8.26 10.76 7.56
CA SER A 145 8.01 11.97 8.35
C SER A 145 7.28 13.03 7.54
N VAL A 146 6.28 13.64 8.15
CA VAL A 146 5.60 14.82 7.63
C VAL A 146 6.52 16.03 7.78
N VAL A 147 6.78 16.72 6.69
CA VAL A 147 7.69 17.89 6.65
C VAL A 147 6.93 19.18 6.44
N TYR A 148 5.78 19.11 5.77
CA TYR A 148 5.03 20.29 5.39
C TYR A 148 3.52 19.98 5.40
N VAL A 149 2.73 20.89 5.96
CA VAL A 149 1.27 20.84 5.94
C VAL A 149 0.76 22.23 5.57
N ASN A 150 -0.05 22.32 4.54
CA ASN A 150 -0.73 23.56 4.13
C ASN A 150 -2.24 23.30 4.07
N GLU A 151 -2.96 23.92 4.98
CA GLU A 151 -4.41 23.78 5.09
C GLU A 151 -5.14 24.45 3.94
N ALA A 152 -4.69 25.64 3.53
CA ALA A 152 -5.35 26.45 2.50
C ALA A 152 -5.39 25.74 1.14
N GLU A 153 -4.34 25.02 0.81
CA GLU A 153 -4.20 24.25 -0.44
C GLU A 153 -4.54 22.76 -0.26
N GLY A 154 -4.74 22.30 0.98
CA GLY A 154 -4.96 20.90 1.32
C GLY A 154 -3.76 20.01 0.98
N LEU A 155 -2.53 20.49 1.15
CA LEU A 155 -1.30 19.80 0.82
C LEU A 155 -0.60 19.23 2.06
N ILE A 156 -0.08 18.01 1.91
CA ILE A 156 0.82 17.38 2.87
C ILE A 156 2.12 16.98 2.18
N GLY A 157 3.25 17.41 2.71
CA GLY A 157 4.58 17.03 2.25
C GLY A 157 5.19 15.95 3.15
N VAL A 158 5.59 14.82 2.58
CA VAL A 158 6.24 13.73 3.31
C VAL A 158 7.67 13.54 2.80
N ARG A 159 8.59 13.25 3.72
CA ARG A 159 9.98 12.97 3.38
C ARG A 159 10.15 11.51 3.02
N GLY A 160 10.47 11.24 1.73
CA GLY A 160 10.75 9.89 1.24
C GLY A 160 9.98 9.54 -0.03
N ALA A 161 10.01 8.26 -0.40
CA ALA A 161 9.40 7.77 -1.62
C ALA A 161 7.94 7.36 -1.38
N VAL A 162 7.03 7.92 -2.15
CA VAL A 162 5.61 7.55 -2.17
C VAL A 162 5.37 6.52 -3.27
N PRO A 163 4.68 5.40 -2.99
CA PRO A 163 4.43 4.37 -4.01
C PRO A 163 3.45 4.83 -5.09
N GLY A 164 3.79 4.58 -6.35
CA GLY A 164 2.90 4.79 -7.49
C GLY A 164 3.39 5.80 -8.51
N VAL A 165 2.47 6.20 -9.38
CA VAL A 165 2.65 7.24 -10.40
C VAL A 165 2.00 8.53 -9.92
N ASN A 166 2.45 9.66 -10.44
CA ASN A 166 1.87 10.97 -10.15
C ASN A 166 0.36 10.99 -10.45
N GLY A 167 -0.43 11.67 -9.63
CA GLY A 167 -1.88 11.75 -9.76
C GLY A 167 -2.65 10.48 -9.33
N ARG A 168 -1.99 9.51 -8.69
CA ARG A 168 -2.66 8.32 -8.15
C ARG A 168 -3.09 8.55 -6.69
N VAL A 169 -4.28 8.04 -6.36
CA VAL A 169 -4.78 8.07 -4.99
C VAL A 169 -3.93 7.16 -4.11
N VAL A 170 -3.47 7.68 -2.99
CA VAL A 170 -2.72 6.97 -1.93
C VAL A 170 -3.49 7.07 -0.62
N LYS A 171 -3.23 6.15 0.30
CA LYS A 171 -3.72 6.18 1.68
C LYS A 171 -2.60 6.67 2.58
N VAL A 172 -2.85 7.68 3.36
CA VAL A 172 -1.94 8.18 4.40
C VAL A 172 -2.55 7.88 5.76
N MET A 173 -1.80 7.24 6.64
CA MET A 173 -2.22 6.88 7.99
C MET A 173 -1.15 7.32 8.98
N GLY A 174 -1.53 7.99 10.06
CA GLY A 174 -0.65 8.27 11.18
C GLY A 174 -0.13 6.96 11.80
N VAL A 175 1.08 6.99 12.33
CA VAL A 175 1.65 5.93 13.16
C VAL A 175 1.54 6.41 14.60
N ASN A 176 0.73 5.72 15.40
CA ASN A 176 0.66 5.94 16.83
C ASN A 176 1.84 5.27 17.52
#